data_9c796f7281f42254d2ac5a8f915c9dfa
#
_entry.id   9c796f7281f42254d2ac5a8f915c9dfa
#
_cell.length_a   1.000
_cell.length_b   1.000
_cell.length_c   1.000
_cell.angle_alpha   90.00
_cell.angle_beta   90.00
_cell.angle_gamma   90.00
#
_symmetry.space_group_name_H-M   'P 1'
#
loop_
_entity.id
_entity.type
_entity.pdbx_description
1 polymer ?
#
loop_
_entity_poly.entity_id
_entity_poly.type
_entity_poly.pdbx_seq_one_letter_code
_entity_poly.pdbx_strand_id
1 'polypeptide(L)'
;REELAAIEAASREKTVEGGFRQLLHPSMRKILLIGVVMAVLQQWCGINVIFNYAQEIFMAAGYGVSDVLMNIVVTGVTNVIFTILAMCVVDRWGRKALTLFGAFGLTLIYTFMGAAYWFHISGVLLLVIVVAAIACYAMTLATTMWVIISEIFPNRIRGVAMSVCTFALWAACFILTYTFPVLNTGLGAAGTFWLYGIICLAGGIFVWRRLPETKGKSLEEIEHELIQ
;
A
#
# COMPACT_ATOMS: atom_id res chain seq x y z
N ARG A 1 -7.05 -29.34 30.38
CA ARG A 1 -8.51 -29.43 30.15
C ARG A 1 -9.16 -28.05 30.20
N GLU A 2 -8.73 -27.14 31.07
CA GLU A 2 -9.21 -25.74 31.11
C GLU A 2 -8.82 -24.94 29.88
N GLU A 3 -7.59 -25.11 29.35
CA GLU A 3 -7.16 -24.47 28.09
C GLU A 3 -7.98 -24.96 26.87
N LEU A 4 -8.29 -26.27 26.82
CA LEU A 4 -9.13 -26.83 25.75
C LEU A 4 -10.56 -26.28 25.83
N ALA A 5 -11.13 -26.14 27.03
CA ALA A 5 -12.45 -25.55 27.22
C ALA A 5 -12.47 -24.05 26.87
N ALA A 6 -11.39 -23.31 27.15
CA ALA A 6 -11.24 -21.90 26.72
C ALA A 6 -11.10 -21.76 25.19
N ILE A 7 -10.37 -22.67 24.56
CA ILE A 7 -10.24 -22.72 23.10
C ILE A 7 -11.57 -23.11 22.42
N GLU A 8 -12.30 -24.07 22.99
CA GLU A 8 -13.64 -24.44 22.49
C GLU A 8 -14.67 -23.35 22.71
N ALA A 9 -14.64 -22.63 23.85
CA ALA A 9 -15.50 -21.47 24.09
C ALA A 9 -15.20 -20.33 23.09
N ALA A 10 -13.92 -20.00 22.88
CA ALA A 10 -13.49 -19.02 21.90
C ALA A 10 -13.81 -19.43 20.45
N SER A 11 -13.83 -20.74 20.16
CA SER A 11 -14.18 -21.28 18.85
C SER A 11 -15.68 -21.25 18.57
N ARG A 12 -16.53 -21.45 19.58
CA ARG A 12 -18.00 -21.37 19.47
C ARG A 12 -18.52 -19.95 19.25
N GLU A 13 -17.80 -18.92 19.64
CA GLU A 13 -18.15 -17.51 19.38
C GLU A 13 -17.88 -17.07 17.92
N LYS A 14 -17.19 -17.87 17.12
CA LYS A 14 -16.84 -17.58 15.73
C LYS A 14 -17.86 -18.12 14.73
N THR A 15 -19.09 -17.67 14.77
CA THR A 15 -19.97 -17.80 13.59
C THR A 15 -19.71 -16.63 12.65
N VAL A 16 -19.29 -16.96 11.42
CA VAL A 16 -18.98 -16.02 10.32
C VAL A 16 -20.11 -15.01 10.07
N GLU A 17 -21.37 -15.42 10.28
CA GLU A 17 -22.56 -14.56 10.14
C GLU A 17 -22.61 -13.42 11.15
N GLY A 18 -22.15 -13.64 12.38
CA GLY A 18 -22.07 -12.58 13.40
C GLY A 18 -20.99 -11.55 13.08
N GLY A 19 -19.87 -11.97 12.46
CA GLY A 19 -18.74 -11.11 12.15
C GLY A 19 -19.05 -10.05 11.09
N PHE A 20 -19.75 -10.40 9.99
CA PHE A 20 -20.09 -9.47 8.93
C PHE A 20 -21.10 -8.39 9.40
N ARG A 21 -22.09 -8.79 10.18
CA ARG A 21 -23.10 -7.87 10.75
C ARG A 21 -22.47 -6.90 11.76
N GLN A 22 -21.47 -7.34 12.51
CA GLN A 22 -20.71 -6.49 13.45
C GLN A 22 -19.83 -5.47 12.74
N LEU A 23 -19.23 -5.82 11.60
CA LEU A 23 -18.48 -4.88 10.75
C LEU A 23 -19.33 -3.70 10.28
N LEU A 24 -20.64 -3.91 10.09
CA LEU A 24 -21.57 -2.86 9.67
C LEU A 24 -22.09 -1.99 10.83
N HIS A 25 -21.69 -2.29 12.07
CA HIS A 25 -22.03 -1.45 13.22
C HIS A 25 -21.39 -0.04 13.08
N PRO A 26 -22.08 1.05 13.45
CA PRO A 26 -21.58 2.42 13.26
C PRO A 26 -20.16 2.66 13.79
N SER A 27 -19.81 2.09 14.94
CA SER A 27 -18.46 2.20 15.52
C SER A 27 -17.39 1.52 14.68
N MET A 28 -17.69 0.36 14.07
CA MET A 28 -16.74 -0.38 13.25
C MET A 28 -16.62 0.18 11.83
N ARG A 29 -17.62 0.92 11.32
CA ARG A 29 -17.57 1.50 9.97
C ARG A 29 -16.42 2.48 9.78
N LYS A 30 -16.07 3.26 10.80
CA LYS A 30 -14.93 4.19 10.74
C LYS A 30 -13.62 3.42 10.58
N ILE A 31 -13.43 2.37 11.38
CA ILE A 31 -12.22 1.53 11.34
C ILE A 31 -12.13 0.78 10.01
N LEU A 32 -13.25 0.22 9.55
CA LEU A 32 -13.32 -0.46 8.25
C LEU A 32 -12.99 0.49 7.10
N LEU A 33 -13.52 1.73 7.14
CA LEU A 33 -13.20 2.74 6.14
C LEU A 33 -11.70 3.05 6.11
N ILE A 34 -11.05 3.19 7.27
CA ILE A 34 -9.61 3.39 7.35
C ILE A 34 -8.86 2.20 6.72
N GLY A 35 -9.23 0.97 7.07
CA GLY A 35 -8.61 -0.23 6.51
C GLY A 35 -8.78 -0.33 4.99
N VAL A 36 -9.98 -0.07 4.47
CA VAL A 36 -10.26 -0.08 3.03
C VAL A 36 -9.49 1.04 2.31
N VAL A 37 -9.47 2.27 2.85
CA VAL A 37 -8.71 3.38 2.24
C VAL A 37 -7.22 3.07 2.23
N MET A 38 -6.68 2.46 3.29
CA MET A 38 -5.28 2.03 3.33
C MET A 38 -4.98 0.96 2.26
N ALA A 39 -5.89 -0.01 2.09
CA ALA A 39 -5.79 -1.05 1.08
C ALA A 39 -5.81 -0.48 -0.35
N VAL A 40 -6.72 0.46 -0.61
CA VAL A 40 -6.81 1.17 -1.91
C VAL A 40 -5.59 2.04 -2.14
N LEU A 41 -5.14 2.81 -1.15
CA LEU A 41 -3.96 3.67 -1.26
C LEU A 41 -2.71 2.87 -1.61
N GLN A 42 -2.51 1.71 -0.98
CA GLN A 42 -1.37 0.84 -1.23
C GLN A 42 -1.30 0.41 -2.70
N GLN A 43 -2.44 0.22 -3.37
CA GLN A 43 -2.49 -0.13 -4.79
C GLN A 43 -2.43 1.11 -5.68
N TRP A 44 -3.21 2.13 -5.36
CA TRP A 44 -3.34 3.35 -6.18
C TRP A 44 -2.15 4.30 -6.05
N CYS A 45 -1.16 3.98 -5.20
CA CYS A 45 0.15 4.62 -5.26
C CYS A 45 0.90 4.37 -6.58
N GLY A 46 0.38 3.52 -7.48
CA GLY A 46 0.90 3.34 -8.83
C GLY A 46 2.04 2.33 -8.97
N ILE A 47 2.52 1.72 -7.88
CA ILE A 47 3.68 0.82 -7.95
C ILE A 47 3.44 -0.41 -8.81
N ASN A 48 2.22 -0.98 -8.77
CA ASN A 48 1.88 -2.16 -9.57
C ASN A 48 1.89 -1.86 -11.08
N VAL A 49 1.69 -0.62 -11.47
CA VAL A 49 1.86 -0.18 -12.86
C VAL A 49 3.33 -0.33 -13.27
N ILE A 50 4.27 0.07 -12.41
CA ILE A 50 5.70 -0.05 -12.70
C ILE A 50 6.09 -1.53 -12.92
N PHE A 51 5.52 -2.47 -12.16
CA PHE A 51 5.79 -3.89 -12.35
C PHE A 51 5.08 -4.49 -13.57
N ASN A 52 3.80 -4.21 -13.74
CA ASN A 52 2.98 -4.83 -14.80
C ASN A 52 3.30 -4.26 -16.19
N TYR A 53 3.71 -3.00 -16.27
CA TYR A 53 4.03 -2.29 -17.51
C TYR A 53 5.50 -1.84 -17.55
N ALA A 54 6.38 -2.59 -16.87
CA ALA A 54 7.81 -2.30 -16.82
C ALA A 54 8.43 -2.20 -18.21
N GLN A 55 8.03 -3.07 -19.13
CA GLN A 55 8.51 -3.05 -20.50
C GLN A 55 8.19 -1.71 -21.18
N GLU A 56 6.94 -1.27 -21.15
CA GLU A 56 6.49 -0.03 -21.77
C GLU A 56 7.15 1.19 -21.13
N ILE A 57 7.30 1.18 -19.80
CA ILE A 57 7.92 2.26 -19.03
C ILE A 57 9.40 2.40 -19.42
N PHE A 58 10.15 1.28 -19.48
CA PHE A 58 11.56 1.32 -19.84
C PHE A 58 11.79 1.55 -21.34
N MET A 59 10.93 1.05 -22.22
CA MET A 59 10.99 1.36 -23.64
C MET A 59 10.71 2.86 -23.91
N ALA A 60 9.74 3.45 -23.22
CA ALA A 60 9.49 4.91 -23.27
C ALA A 60 10.67 5.73 -22.74
N ALA A 61 11.50 5.12 -21.89
CA ALA A 61 12.76 5.69 -21.40
C ALA A 61 13.93 5.55 -22.37
N GLY A 62 13.74 4.92 -23.55
CA GLY A 62 14.76 4.73 -24.58
C GLY A 62 15.65 3.51 -24.41
N TYR A 63 15.26 2.54 -23.53
CA TYR A 63 16.01 1.31 -23.37
C TYR A 63 15.68 0.28 -24.48
N GLY A 64 16.69 -0.47 -24.93
CA GLY A 64 16.52 -1.61 -25.82
C GLY A 64 15.91 -2.83 -25.08
N VAL A 65 15.36 -3.79 -25.82
CA VAL A 65 14.63 -4.94 -25.24
C VAL A 65 15.48 -5.74 -24.25
N SER A 66 16.76 -5.98 -24.53
CA SER A 66 17.66 -6.70 -23.61
C SER A 66 17.94 -5.91 -22.33
N ASP A 67 18.06 -4.59 -22.41
CA ASP A 67 18.28 -3.73 -21.25
C ASP A 67 17.02 -3.64 -20.38
N VAL A 68 15.83 -3.65 -21.00
CA VAL A 68 14.54 -3.71 -20.30
C VAL A 68 14.47 -4.97 -19.43
N LEU A 69 14.83 -6.14 -19.94
CA LEU A 69 14.81 -7.37 -19.16
C LEU A 69 15.77 -7.30 -17.95
N MET A 70 16.96 -6.74 -18.14
CA MET A 70 17.91 -6.52 -17.03
C MET A 70 17.34 -5.55 -16.00
N ASN A 71 16.71 -4.45 -16.43
CA ASN A 71 16.09 -3.47 -15.54
C ASN A 71 14.94 -4.07 -14.73
N ILE A 72 14.14 -4.99 -15.31
CA ILE A 72 13.11 -5.73 -14.60
C ILE A 72 13.72 -6.60 -13.48
N VAL A 73 14.85 -7.26 -13.74
CA VAL A 73 15.56 -8.03 -12.71
C VAL A 73 16.07 -7.11 -11.60
N VAL A 74 16.67 -5.98 -11.95
CA VAL A 74 17.16 -4.97 -10.97
C VAL A 74 16.02 -4.49 -10.07
N THR A 75 14.85 -4.18 -10.66
CA THR A 75 13.68 -3.72 -9.89
C THR A 75 13.14 -4.81 -8.97
N GLY A 76 13.11 -6.08 -9.45
CA GLY A 76 12.70 -7.23 -8.64
C GLY A 76 13.63 -7.47 -7.45
N VAL A 77 14.94 -7.48 -7.68
CA VAL A 77 15.95 -7.63 -6.62
C VAL A 77 15.86 -6.48 -5.61
N THR A 78 15.71 -5.25 -6.08
CA THR A 78 15.48 -4.07 -5.21
C THR A 78 14.27 -4.27 -4.31
N ASN A 79 13.14 -4.71 -4.90
CA ASN A 79 11.93 -4.96 -4.12
C ASN A 79 12.16 -5.98 -2.99
N VAL A 80 12.82 -7.09 -3.26
CA VAL A 80 13.14 -8.12 -2.26
C VAL A 80 14.02 -7.57 -1.14
N ILE A 81 15.13 -6.91 -1.49
CA ILE A 81 16.08 -6.36 -0.52
C ILE A 81 15.37 -5.36 0.41
N PHE A 82 14.65 -4.41 -0.14
CA PHE A 82 13.99 -3.36 0.66
C PHE A 82 12.78 -3.89 1.45
N THR A 83 12.11 -4.95 0.98
CA THR A 83 11.07 -5.64 1.76
C THR A 83 11.68 -6.32 3.00
N ILE A 84 12.82 -7.00 2.86
CA ILE A 84 13.53 -7.62 3.99
C ILE A 84 13.96 -6.54 5.00
N LEU A 85 14.54 -5.43 4.52
CA LEU A 85 14.90 -4.31 5.38
C LEU A 85 13.69 -3.70 6.08
N ALA A 86 12.54 -3.60 5.41
CA ALA A 86 11.30 -3.10 5.98
C ALA A 86 10.85 -3.92 7.19
N MET A 87 10.96 -5.26 7.12
CA MET A 87 10.61 -6.14 8.25
C MET A 87 11.45 -5.84 9.51
N CYS A 88 12.70 -5.41 9.34
CA CYS A 88 13.57 -5.03 10.47
C CYS A 88 13.27 -3.63 11.02
N VAL A 89 12.67 -2.76 10.21
CA VAL A 89 12.50 -1.33 10.53
C VAL A 89 11.10 -1.01 11.04
N VAL A 90 10.07 -1.74 10.58
CA VAL A 90 8.66 -1.45 10.88
C VAL A 90 8.35 -1.40 12.38
N ASP A 91 8.97 -2.28 13.16
CA ASP A 91 8.78 -2.31 14.62
C ASP A 91 9.53 -1.19 15.35
N ARG A 92 10.58 -0.66 14.74
CA ARG A 92 11.41 0.41 15.34
C ARG A 92 10.84 1.80 15.09
N TRP A 93 10.40 2.08 13.87
CA TRP A 93 9.96 3.42 13.45
C TRP A 93 8.46 3.69 13.67
N GLY A 94 7.66 2.63 13.79
CA GLY A 94 6.21 2.72 13.90
C GLY A 94 5.51 2.72 12.54
N ARG A 95 4.26 2.27 12.56
CA ARG A 95 3.49 2.00 11.33
C ARG A 95 3.06 3.29 10.66
N LYS A 96 2.55 4.24 11.43
CA LYS A 96 2.10 5.54 10.91
C LYS A 96 3.24 6.35 10.32
N ALA A 97 4.35 6.48 11.06
CA ALA A 97 5.51 7.25 10.62
C ALA A 97 6.08 6.68 9.31
N LEU A 98 6.21 5.35 9.21
CA LEU A 98 6.74 4.69 8.02
C LEU A 98 5.79 4.82 6.83
N THR A 99 4.48 4.73 7.04
CA THR A 99 3.48 4.95 6.00
C THR A 99 3.50 6.39 5.48
N LEU A 100 3.63 7.38 6.36
CA LEU A 100 3.74 8.79 5.97
C LEU A 100 5.01 9.05 5.17
N PHE A 101 6.14 8.51 5.62
CA PHE A 101 7.41 8.60 4.88
C PHE A 101 7.27 8.01 3.47
N GLY A 102 6.60 6.85 3.34
CA GLY A 102 6.32 6.24 2.04
C GLY A 102 5.42 7.09 1.15
N ALA A 103 4.30 7.57 1.68
CA ALA A 103 3.33 8.36 0.90
C ALA A 103 3.93 9.67 0.40
N PHE A 104 4.59 10.44 1.26
CA PHE A 104 5.24 11.70 0.86
C PHE A 104 6.51 11.46 0.05
N GLY A 105 7.28 10.41 0.35
CA GLY A 105 8.44 10.00 -0.45
C GLY A 105 8.06 9.64 -1.88
N LEU A 106 7.02 8.82 -2.06
CA LEU A 106 6.49 8.51 -3.39
C LEU A 106 5.94 9.73 -4.11
N THR A 107 5.26 10.65 -3.40
CA THR A 107 4.81 11.92 -3.98
C THR A 107 5.97 12.68 -4.60
N LEU A 108 7.06 12.82 -3.86
CA LEU A 108 8.27 13.51 -4.33
C LEU A 108 8.90 12.77 -5.52
N ILE A 109 9.08 11.45 -5.41
CA ILE A 109 9.69 10.63 -6.46
C ILE A 109 8.86 10.69 -7.75
N TYR A 110 7.54 10.58 -7.67
CA TYR A 110 6.67 10.66 -8.85
C TYR A 110 6.61 12.07 -9.46
N THR A 111 6.81 13.10 -8.66
CA THR A 111 6.97 14.46 -9.18
C THR A 111 8.21 14.54 -10.08
N PHE A 112 9.35 14.00 -9.61
CA PHE A 112 10.57 13.92 -10.43
C PHE A 112 10.44 12.97 -11.61
N MET A 113 9.76 11.83 -11.45
CA MET A 113 9.52 10.88 -12.53
C MET A 113 8.67 11.49 -13.64
N GLY A 114 7.57 12.18 -13.29
CA GLY A 114 6.75 12.90 -14.25
C GLY A 114 7.53 14.01 -14.98
N ALA A 115 8.36 14.76 -14.24
CA ALA A 115 9.23 15.77 -14.84
C ALA A 115 10.27 15.14 -15.79
N ALA A 116 10.86 14.00 -15.42
CA ALA A 116 11.81 13.29 -16.27
C ALA A 116 11.16 12.89 -17.61
N TYR A 117 9.95 12.35 -17.58
CA TYR A 117 9.20 12.04 -18.81
C TYR A 117 8.82 13.31 -19.61
N TRP A 118 8.42 14.37 -18.92
CA TRP A 118 8.06 15.64 -19.58
C TRP A 118 9.24 16.28 -20.34
N PHE A 119 10.43 16.24 -19.74
CA PHE A 119 11.65 16.76 -20.34
C PHE A 119 12.38 15.73 -21.25
N HIS A 120 11.76 14.57 -21.51
CA HIS A 120 12.35 13.48 -22.31
C HIS A 120 13.72 13.01 -21.79
N ILE A 121 13.91 13.04 -20.48
CA ILE A 121 15.11 12.51 -19.84
C ILE A 121 15.04 10.99 -19.91
N SER A 122 16.05 10.37 -20.50
CA SER A 122 16.16 8.94 -20.72
C SER A 122 17.40 8.35 -20.06
N GLY A 123 17.51 7.01 -20.09
CA GLY A 123 18.69 6.30 -19.62
C GLY A 123 18.74 6.14 -18.09
N VAL A 124 19.96 6.08 -17.57
CA VAL A 124 20.24 5.68 -16.18
C VAL A 124 19.52 6.52 -15.13
N LEU A 125 19.32 7.82 -15.38
CA LEU A 125 18.64 8.70 -14.42
C LEU A 125 17.20 8.25 -14.17
N LEU A 126 16.46 7.91 -15.24
CA LEU A 126 15.09 7.42 -15.10
C LEU A 126 15.05 6.06 -14.38
N LEU A 127 15.99 5.16 -14.69
CA LEU A 127 16.13 3.90 -13.97
C LEU A 127 16.33 4.12 -12.46
N VAL A 128 17.19 5.05 -12.08
CA VAL A 128 17.43 5.40 -10.67
C VAL A 128 16.15 5.88 -10.00
N ILE A 129 15.36 6.73 -10.67
CA ILE A 129 14.08 7.22 -10.12
C ILE A 129 13.07 6.07 -9.95
N VAL A 130 12.98 5.15 -10.93
CA VAL A 130 12.12 3.96 -10.85
C VAL A 130 12.55 3.05 -9.69
N VAL A 131 13.84 2.76 -9.58
CA VAL A 131 14.40 1.95 -8.50
C VAL A 131 14.15 2.61 -7.13
N ALA A 132 14.30 3.92 -7.03
CA ALA A 132 14.00 4.68 -5.81
C ALA A 132 12.50 4.59 -5.43
N ALA A 133 11.58 4.63 -6.41
CA ALA A 133 10.16 4.46 -6.16
C ALA A 133 9.85 3.05 -5.59
N ILE A 134 10.43 2.00 -6.20
CA ILE A 134 10.26 0.62 -5.75
C ILE A 134 10.85 0.43 -4.35
N ALA A 135 12.05 0.94 -4.09
CA ALA A 135 12.71 0.86 -2.79
C ALA A 135 11.89 1.57 -1.70
N CYS A 136 11.43 2.79 -2.00
CA CYS A 136 10.57 3.57 -1.09
C CYS A 136 9.27 2.83 -0.77
N TYR A 137 8.57 2.32 -1.78
CA TYR A 137 7.34 1.55 -1.61
C TYR A 137 7.56 0.27 -0.81
N ALA A 138 8.55 -0.55 -1.20
CA ALA A 138 8.83 -1.83 -0.56
C ALA A 138 9.18 -1.66 0.92
N MET A 139 9.95 -0.62 1.24
CA MET A 139 10.34 -0.31 2.62
C MET A 139 9.21 0.24 3.48
N THR A 140 8.14 0.73 2.87
CA THR A 140 7.08 1.47 3.57
C THR A 140 5.70 0.85 3.33
N LEU A 141 4.95 1.33 2.33
CA LEU A 141 3.54 0.99 2.10
C LEU A 141 3.31 -0.52 1.88
N ALA A 142 4.24 -1.22 1.25
CA ALA A 142 4.11 -2.65 1.01
C ALA A 142 3.99 -3.44 2.31
N THR A 143 4.79 -3.09 3.31
CA THR A 143 4.88 -3.80 4.58
C THR A 143 3.89 -3.26 5.60
N THR A 144 3.82 -1.91 5.76
CA THR A 144 3.01 -1.30 6.81
C THR A 144 1.51 -1.53 6.65
N MET A 145 1.01 -1.59 5.42
CA MET A 145 -0.41 -1.79 5.16
C MET A 145 -0.92 -3.10 5.78
N TRP A 146 -0.21 -4.22 5.56
CA TRP A 146 -0.62 -5.53 6.11
C TRP A 146 -0.57 -5.56 7.64
N VAL A 147 0.44 -4.92 8.23
CA VAL A 147 0.57 -4.80 9.68
C VAL A 147 -0.58 -3.96 10.23
N ILE A 148 -0.85 -2.77 9.66
CA ILE A 148 -1.91 -1.88 10.10
C ILE A 148 -3.27 -2.57 10.06
N ILE A 149 -3.66 -3.20 8.95
CA ILE A 149 -4.97 -3.86 8.86
C ILE A 149 -5.11 -5.08 9.79
N SER A 150 -3.99 -5.66 10.24
CA SER A 150 -4.02 -6.71 11.26
C SER A 150 -4.13 -6.17 12.69
N GLU A 151 -3.68 -4.94 12.93
CA GLU A 151 -3.63 -4.31 14.25
C GLU A 151 -4.86 -3.43 14.57
N ILE A 152 -5.51 -2.82 13.56
CA ILE A 152 -6.65 -1.91 13.78
C ILE A 152 -7.98 -2.64 14.06
N PHE A 153 -8.09 -3.93 13.75
CA PHE A 153 -9.33 -4.67 13.92
C PHE A 153 -9.31 -5.54 15.19
N PRO A 154 -10.40 -5.51 16.00
CA PRO A 154 -10.55 -6.42 17.13
C PRO A 154 -10.45 -7.88 16.72
N ASN A 155 -9.87 -8.73 17.59
CA ASN A 155 -9.65 -10.16 17.32
C ASN A 155 -10.91 -10.88 16.82
N ARG A 156 -12.07 -10.54 17.38
CA ARG A 156 -13.35 -11.16 17.10
C ARG A 156 -13.79 -11.05 15.63
N ILE A 157 -13.50 -9.93 14.98
CA ILE A 157 -13.94 -9.63 13.61
C ILE A 157 -12.78 -9.50 12.63
N ARG A 158 -11.52 -9.62 13.10
CA ARG A 158 -10.31 -9.38 12.32
C ARG A 158 -10.29 -10.17 11.01
N GLY A 159 -10.61 -11.46 11.04
CA GLY A 159 -10.60 -12.30 9.83
C GLY A 159 -11.53 -11.79 8.75
N VAL A 160 -12.76 -11.42 9.11
CA VAL A 160 -13.75 -10.89 8.16
C VAL A 160 -13.35 -9.49 7.68
N ALA A 161 -12.87 -8.63 8.58
CA ALA A 161 -12.42 -7.29 8.23
C ALA A 161 -11.22 -7.30 7.27
N MET A 162 -10.22 -8.15 7.55
CA MET A 162 -9.08 -8.35 6.66
C MET A 162 -9.49 -8.88 5.29
N SER A 163 -10.48 -9.80 5.22
CA SER A 163 -11.01 -10.29 3.95
C SER A 163 -11.63 -9.17 3.12
N VAL A 164 -12.40 -8.27 3.74
CA VAL A 164 -12.98 -7.10 3.05
C VAL A 164 -11.89 -6.14 2.56
N CYS A 165 -10.89 -5.84 3.40
CA CYS A 165 -9.76 -5.00 3.00
C CYS A 165 -8.95 -5.64 1.86
N THR A 166 -8.71 -6.95 1.92
CA THR A 166 -8.00 -7.70 0.86
C THR A 166 -8.79 -7.69 -0.45
N PHE A 167 -10.11 -7.88 -0.37
CA PHE A 167 -10.97 -7.77 -1.56
C PHE A 167 -10.89 -6.35 -2.17
N ALA A 168 -11.01 -5.31 -1.34
CA ALA A 168 -10.88 -3.93 -1.79
C ALA A 168 -9.50 -3.64 -2.42
N LEU A 169 -8.43 -4.20 -1.85
CA LEU A 169 -7.07 -4.13 -2.37
C LEU A 169 -6.98 -4.69 -3.79
N TRP A 170 -7.45 -5.93 -4.00
CA TRP A 170 -7.36 -6.56 -5.31
C TRP A 170 -8.30 -5.92 -6.34
N ALA A 171 -9.48 -5.45 -5.91
CA ALA A 171 -10.37 -4.66 -6.77
C ALA A 171 -9.69 -3.34 -7.19
N ALA A 172 -9.04 -2.64 -6.27
CA ALA A 172 -8.27 -1.44 -6.56
C ALA A 172 -7.08 -1.71 -7.49
N CYS A 173 -6.36 -2.84 -7.30
CA CYS A 173 -5.29 -3.29 -8.18
C CYS A 173 -5.80 -3.53 -9.60
N PHE A 174 -6.92 -4.24 -9.73
CA PHE A 174 -7.56 -4.48 -11.04
C PHE A 174 -7.92 -3.17 -11.75
N ILE A 175 -8.61 -2.26 -11.06
CA ILE A 175 -9.00 -0.96 -11.60
C ILE A 175 -7.78 -0.17 -12.04
N LEU A 176 -6.74 -0.09 -11.20
CA LEU A 176 -5.49 0.61 -11.50
C LEU A 176 -4.83 0.07 -12.77
N THR A 177 -4.64 -1.26 -12.82
CA THR A 177 -3.95 -1.92 -13.93
C THR A 177 -4.73 -1.79 -15.22
N TYR A 178 -6.06 -1.97 -15.16
CA TYR A 178 -6.94 -1.85 -16.31
C TYR A 178 -7.03 -0.42 -16.86
N THR A 179 -6.99 0.59 -15.99
CA THR A 179 -7.12 2.00 -16.39
C THR A 179 -5.79 2.62 -16.83
N PHE A 180 -4.65 2.03 -16.50
CA PHE A 180 -3.33 2.59 -16.84
C PHE A 180 -3.13 2.87 -18.33
N PRO A 181 -3.43 1.96 -19.28
CA PRO A 181 -3.25 2.26 -20.71
C PRO A 181 -4.08 3.46 -21.15
N VAL A 182 -5.30 3.62 -20.64
CA VAL A 182 -6.18 4.76 -20.94
C VAL A 182 -5.59 6.05 -20.38
N LEU A 183 -5.11 6.03 -19.14
CA LEU A 183 -4.46 7.17 -18.51
C LEU A 183 -3.17 7.55 -19.25
N ASN A 184 -2.36 6.56 -19.60
CA ASN A 184 -1.09 6.79 -20.30
C ASN A 184 -1.31 7.35 -21.71
N THR A 185 -2.37 6.93 -22.41
CA THR A 185 -2.74 7.46 -23.72
C THR A 185 -3.27 8.90 -23.62
N GLY A 186 -4.08 9.20 -22.60
CA GLY A 186 -4.74 10.49 -22.43
C GLY A 186 -3.85 11.56 -21.79
N LEU A 187 -3.10 11.21 -20.77
CA LEU A 187 -2.26 12.13 -19.99
C LEU A 187 -0.77 12.05 -20.34
N GLY A 188 -0.38 11.03 -21.08
CA GLY A 188 1.02 10.68 -21.29
C GLY A 188 1.65 10.09 -20.01
N ALA A 189 2.88 9.58 -20.13
CA ALA A 189 3.62 9.02 -19.00
C ALA A 189 3.83 10.06 -17.89
N ALA A 190 4.21 11.28 -18.24
CA ALA A 190 4.42 12.37 -17.29
C ALA A 190 3.16 12.67 -16.45
N GLY A 191 2.03 12.90 -17.12
CA GLY A 191 0.76 13.20 -16.44
C GLY A 191 0.26 12.05 -15.57
N THR A 192 0.47 10.81 -16.01
CA THR A 192 0.07 9.61 -15.25
C THR A 192 0.86 9.49 -13.96
N PHE A 193 2.19 9.69 -13.96
CA PHE A 193 2.98 9.65 -12.72
C PHE A 193 2.69 10.84 -11.80
N TRP A 194 2.41 12.03 -12.34
CA TRP A 194 1.94 13.16 -11.51
C TRP A 194 0.59 12.85 -10.84
N LEU A 195 -0.34 12.19 -11.54
CA LEU A 195 -1.61 11.74 -10.96
C LEU A 195 -1.37 10.77 -9.79
N TYR A 196 -0.47 9.80 -9.94
CA TYR A 196 -0.12 8.91 -8.83
C TYR A 196 0.56 9.64 -7.67
N GLY A 197 1.38 10.65 -7.96
CA GLY A 197 1.94 11.54 -6.94
C GLY A 197 0.86 12.28 -6.15
N ILE A 198 -0.17 12.79 -6.81
CA ILE A 198 -1.32 13.46 -6.16
C ILE A 198 -2.11 12.46 -5.29
N ILE A 199 -2.31 11.24 -5.76
CA ILE A 199 -2.98 10.19 -4.98
C ILE A 199 -2.16 9.84 -3.72
N CYS A 200 -0.83 9.71 -3.85
CA CYS A 200 0.06 9.49 -2.71
C CYS A 200 0.00 10.65 -1.71
N LEU A 201 -0.02 11.89 -2.19
CA LEU A 201 -0.15 13.08 -1.34
C LEU A 201 -1.48 13.08 -0.57
N ALA A 202 -2.59 12.85 -1.27
CA ALA A 202 -3.91 12.77 -0.66
C ALA A 202 -3.99 11.63 0.36
N GLY A 203 -3.43 10.46 0.04
CA GLY A 203 -3.32 9.32 0.94
C GLY A 203 -2.47 9.64 2.17
N GLY A 204 -1.33 10.31 1.99
CA GLY A 204 -0.48 10.76 3.09
C GLY A 204 -1.21 11.72 4.04
N ILE A 205 -1.97 12.69 3.50
CA ILE A 205 -2.78 13.61 4.29
C ILE A 205 -3.89 12.84 5.05
N PHE A 206 -4.52 11.86 4.40
CA PHE A 206 -5.52 11.01 5.06
C PHE A 206 -4.90 10.22 6.23
N VAL A 207 -3.77 9.56 6.01
CA VAL A 207 -3.04 8.80 7.04
C VAL A 207 -2.64 9.72 8.21
N TRP A 208 -2.10 10.88 7.90
CA TRP A 208 -1.71 11.86 8.94
C TRP A 208 -2.87 12.22 9.86
N ARG A 209 -4.06 12.46 9.28
CA ARG A 209 -5.25 12.93 10.02
C ARG A 209 -6.06 11.82 10.68
N ARG A 210 -6.09 10.62 10.11
CA ARG A 210 -7.06 9.58 10.49
C ARG A 210 -6.45 8.31 11.08
N LEU A 211 -5.20 8.00 10.77
CA LEU A 211 -4.56 6.80 11.28
C LEU A 211 -3.86 7.13 12.61
N PRO A 212 -4.20 6.46 13.73
CA PRO A 212 -3.41 6.53 14.95
C PRO A 212 -2.08 5.77 14.78
N GLU A 213 -1.08 6.04 15.61
CA GLU A 213 0.09 5.17 15.70
C GLU A 213 -0.30 3.90 16.48
N THR A 214 -0.03 2.74 15.87
CA THR A 214 -0.37 1.45 16.48
C THR A 214 0.78 0.81 17.25
N LYS A 215 2.01 1.31 17.04
CA LYS A 215 3.20 0.78 17.70
C LYS A 215 3.08 0.82 19.22
N GLY A 216 3.25 -0.35 19.85
CA GLY A 216 3.30 -0.48 21.31
C GLY A 216 1.98 -0.29 22.03
N LYS A 217 0.86 -0.19 21.31
CA LYS A 217 -0.49 -0.12 21.89
C LYS A 217 -1.18 -1.47 21.89
N SER A 218 -2.03 -1.69 22.90
CA SER A 218 -2.93 -2.84 22.91
C SER A 218 -4.07 -2.65 21.89
N LEU A 219 -4.70 -3.74 21.49
CA LEU A 219 -5.83 -3.68 20.55
C LEU A 219 -7.00 -2.87 21.11
N GLU A 220 -7.23 -2.94 22.42
CA GLU A 220 -8.28 -2.21 23.11
C GLU A 220 -8.01 -0.70 23.11
N GLU A 221 -6.74 -0.29 23.27
CA GLU A 221 -6.34 1.11 23.20
C GLU A 221 -6.53 1.68 21.79
N ILE A 222 -6.16 0.90 20.76
CA ILE A 222 -6.33 1.30 19.34
C ILE A 222 -7.81 1.42 19.00
N GLU A 223 -8.64 0.46 19.44
CA GLU A 223 -10.08 0.50 19.24
C GLU A 223 -10.71 1.73 19.88
N HIS A 224 -10.34 2.05 21.12
CA HIS A 224 -10.85 3.21 21.84
C HIS A 224 -10.48 4.54 21.13
N GLU A 225 -9.25 4.67 20.63
CA GLU A 225 -8.82 5.86 19.88
C GLU A 225 -9.54 6.02 18.52
N LEU A 226 -9.91 4.92 17.88
CA LEU A 226 -10.57 4.95 16.57
C LEU A 226 -12.10 5.14 16.65
N ILE A 227 -12.71 4.80 17.79
CA ILE A 227 -14.16 4.93 18.00
C ILE A 227 -14.56 6.33 18.49
N GLN A 228 -13.67 7.03 19.19
CA GLN A 228 -13.85 8.44 19.54
C GLN A 228 -13.73 9.33 18.30
#